data_d73f6e90e043cebbec6fcbc58a8f5360
#
_entry.id   d73f6e90e043cebbec6fcbc58a8f5360
#
_cell.length_a   1.000
_cell.length_b   1.000
_cell.length_c   1.000
_cell.angle_alpha   90.00
_cell.angle_beta   90.00
_cell.angle_gamma   90.00
#
_symmetry.space_group_name_H-M   'P 1'
#
loop_
_entity.id
_entity.type
_entity.pdbx_description
1 polymer ?
#
loop_
_entity_poly.entity_id
_entity_poly.type
_entity_poly.pdbx_seq_one_letter_code
_entity_poly.pdbx_strand_id
1 'polypeptide(L)'
;MDIRSTLREICEAFNAHDLDRIMVFFSDDCVLEMPRGSKPWGSRFEGKRDVREALATRFEGLPDVHYGNDEHFVDEAANTGISKWTLTGTTREGARREVQGCDFYTFRNGKVTRKDSYWKMVD
;
A
#
# COMPACT_ATOMS: atom_id res chain seq x y z
N MET A 1 -7.87 18.84 3.56
CA MET A 1 -6.78 17.87 3.64
C MET A 1 -6.06 17.80 2.30
N ASP A 2 -4.76 17.74 2.33
CA ASP A 2 -3.95 17.61 1.12
C ASP A 2 -3.65 16.14 0.86
N ILE A 3 -4.29 15.58 -0.16
CA ILE A 3 -4.14 14.16 -0.49
C ILE A 3 -2.69 13.82 -0.84
N ARG A 4 -2.01 14.70 -1.59
CA ARG A 4 -0.61 14.46 -1.97
C ARG A 4 0.30 14.34 -0.76
N SER A 5 0.18 15.25 0.20
CA SER A 5 0.96 15.17 1.44
C SER A 5 0.65 13.90 2.22
N THR A 6 -0.62 13.50 2.27
CA THR A 6 -1.02 12.26 2.94
C THR A 6 -0.41 11.03 2.26
N LEU A 7 -0.40 10.98 0.92
CA LEU A 7 0.22 9.88 0.19
C LEU A 7 1.71 9.78 0.50
N ARG A 8 2.41 10.92 0.58
CA ARG A 8 3.84 10.92 0.96
C ARG A 8 4.04 10.40 2.36
N GLU A 9 3.21 10.83 3.31
CA GLU A 9 3.30 10.38 4.70
C GLU A 9 3.00 8.89 4.83
N ILE A 10 2.03 8.38 4.07
CA ILE A 10 1.75 6.93 4.03
C ILE A 10 2.97 6.17 3.53
N CYS A 11 3.60 6.62 2.44
CA CYS A 11 4.80 6.00 1.89
C CYS A 11 5.94 6.00 2.92
N GLU A 12 6.14 7.11 3.62
CA GLU A 12 7.13 7.21 4.68
C GLU A 12 6.84 6.22 5.82
N ALA A 13 5.57 6.06 6.19
CA ALA A 13 5.18 5.11 7.23
C ALA A 13 5.46 3.67 6.82
N PHE A 14 5.19 3.31 5.55
CA PHE A 14 5.54 2.00 5.03
C PHE A 14 7.05 1.78 5.06
N ASN A 15 7.84 2.76 4.65
CA ASN A 15 9.29 2.65 4.66
C ASN A 15 9.86 2.58 6.08
N ALA A 16 9.17 3.14 7.05
CA ALA A 16 9.52 3.00 8.46
C ALA A 16 9.10 1.65 9.05
N HIS A 17 8.35 0.83 8.31
CA HIS A 17 7.80 -0.45 8.76
C HIS A 17 6.96 -0.29 10.03
N ASP A 18 6.24 0.82 10.14
CA ASP A 18 5.49 1.19 11.34
C ASP A 18 3.99 1.01 11.08
N LEU A 19 3.48 -0.18 11.44
CA LEU A 19 2.07 -0.52 11.21
C LEU A 19 1.11 0.40 11.98
N ASP A 20 1.46 0.81 13.18
CA ASP A 20 0.60 1.72 13.95
C ASP A 20 0.46 3.05 13.21
N ARG A 21 1.57 3.59 12.71
CA ARG A 21 1.58 4.84 11.95
C ARG A 21 0.83 4.70 10.64
N ILE A 22 0.99 3.56 9.93
CA ILE A 22 0.26 3.29 8.69
C ILE A 22 -1.24 3.31 8.95
N MET A 23 -1.69 2.59 9.98
CA MET A 23 -3.11 2.39 10.23
C MET A 23 -3.86 3.64 10.69
N VAL A 24 -3.15 4.66 11.16
CA VAL A 24 -3.76 5.96 11.48
C VAL A 24 -4.43 6.58 10.26
N PHE A 25 -3.91 6.33 9.06
CA PHE A 25 -4.44 6.91 7.83
C PHE A 25 -5.67 6.18 7.29
N PHE A 26 -6.01 5.01 7.81
CA PHE A 26 -7.09 4.17 7.28
C PHE A 26 -8.38 4.33 8.08
N SER A 27 -9.52 4.28 7.37
CA SER A 27 -10.83 4.29 8.03
C SER A 27 -11.11 2.93 8.68
N ASP A 28 -12.08 2.91 9.61
CA ASP A 28 -12.45 1.67 10.29
C ASP A 28 -13.01 0.61 9.33
N ASP A 29 -13.69 1.06 8.27
CA ASP A 29 -14.30 0.20 7.26
C ASP A 29 -13.44 0.06 5.99
N CYS A 30 -12.13 0.25 6.11
CA CYS A 30 -11.23 0.23 4.97
C CYS A 30 -11.19 -1.14 4.27
N VAL A 31 -10.80 -1.10 2.99
CA VAL A 31 -10.63 -2.29 2.16
C VAL A 31 -9.23 -2.29 1.56
N LEU A 32 -8.61 -3.44 1.59
CA LEU A 32 -7.32 -3.67 0.92
C LEU A 32 -7.52 -4.72 -0.16
N GLU A 33 -7.05 -4.42 -1.37
CA GLU A 33 -6.99 -5.40 -2.45
C GLU A 33 -5.53 -5.61 -2.80
N MET A 34 -5.08 -6.85 -2.64
CA MET A 34 -3.68 -7.23 -2.85
C MET A 34 -3.37 -7.39 -4.33
N PRO A 35 -2.09 -7.28 -4.74
CA PRO A 35 -1.72 -7.38 -6.15
C PRO A 35 -1.87 -8.79 -6.73
N ARG A 36 -2.17 -9.78 -5.91
CA ARG A 36 -2.43 -11.16 -6.35
C ARG A 36 -3.53 -11.79 -5.53
N GLY A 37 -4.07 -12.87 -6.04
CA GLY A 37 -5.11 -13.64 -5.39
C GLY A 37 -5.85 -14.48 -6.42
N SER A 38 -6.92 -15.16 -5.99
CA SER A 38 -7.70 -16.05 -6.86
C SER A 38 -8.78 -15.31 -7.66
N LYS A 39 -8.99 -14.03 -7.38
CA LYS A 39 -10.03 -13.20 -8.02
C LYS A 39 -9.39 -12.12 -8.89
N PRO A 40 -10.16 -11.54 -9.85
CA PRO A 40 -9.62 -10.45 -10.67
C PRO A 40 -9.10 -9.25 -9.90
N TRP A 41 -9.61 -9.01 -8.69
CA TRP A 41 -9.18 -7.90 -7.82
C TRP A 41 -8.12 -8.33 -6.80
N GLY A 42 -7.60 -9.54 -6.91
CA GLY A 42 -6.66 -10.09 -5.96
C GLY A 42 -7.34 -10.58 -4.68
N SER A 43 -6.57 -10.76 -3.63
CA SER A 43 -7.14 -11.07 -2.31
C SER A 43 -7.64 -9.79 -1.67
N ARG A 44 -8.85 -9.82 -1.13
CA ARG A 44 -9.51 -8.67 -0.52
C ARG A 44 -9.64 -8.87 0.98
N PHE A 45 -9.30 -7.82 1.74
CA PHE A 45 -9.44 -7.77 3.19
C PHE A 45 -10.28 -6.57 3.56
N GLU A 46 -11.19 -6.73 4.52
CA GLU A 46 -12.12 -5.69 4.93
C GLU A 46 -12.04 -5.44 6.43
N GLY A 47 -12.07 -4.15 6.81
CA GLY A 47 -11.96 -3.72 8.19
C GLY A 47 -10.52 -3.55 8.64
N LYS A 48 -10.35 -2.63 9.59
CA LYS A 48 -9.03 -2.17 10.01
C LYS A 48 -8.16 -3.29 10.57
N ARG A 49 -8.74 -4.21 11.34
CA ARG A 49 -7.98 -5.33 11.91
C ARG A 49 -7.42 -6.25 10.83
N ASP A 50 -8.27 -6.70 9.89
CA ASP A 50 -7.87 -7.64 8.86
C ASP A 50 -6.92 -6.99 7.86
N VAL A 51 -7.13 -5.71 7.54
CA VAL A 51 -6.23 -4.95 6.68
C VAL A 51 -4.85 -4.83 7.33
N ARG A 52 -4.80 -4.54 8.63
CA ARG A 52 -3.53 -4.46 9.36
C ARG A 52 -2.78 -5.79 9.31
N GLU A 53 -3.47 -6.89 9.55
CA GLU A 53 -2.85 -8.22 9.50
C GLU A 53 -2.31 -8.54 8.11
N ALA A 54 -3.07 -8.19 7.06
CA ALA A 54 -2.63 -8.40 5.69
C ALA A 54 -1.40 -7.55 5.35
N LEU A 55 -1.37 -6.28 5.76
CA LEU A 55 -0.21 -5.42 5.55
C LEU A 55 1.02 -5.93 6.30
N ALA A 56 0.84 -6.50 7.48
CA ALA A 56 1.95 -7.07 8.25
C ALA A 56 2.67 -8.18 7.50
N THR A 57 1.96 -8.94 6.65
CA THR A 57 2.59 -10.02 5.88
C THR A 57 3.65 -9.50 4.92
N ARG A 58 3.54 -8.24 4.47
CA ARG A 58 4.56 -7.62 3.61
C ARG A 58 5.89 -7.53 4.35
N PHE A 59 5.86 -7.09 5.59
CA PHE A 59 7.07 -6.93 6.40
C PHE A 59 7.64 -8.27 6.86
N GLU A 60 6.79 -9.28 6.99
CA GLU A 60 7.23 -10.64 7.29
C GLU A 60 7.90 -11.29 6.08
N GLY A 61 7.32 -11.12 4.89
CA GLY A 61 7.83 -11.71 3.66
C GLY A 61 9.07 -11.03 3.11
N LEU A 62 9.17 -9.72 3.29
CA LEU A 62 10.29 -8.90 2.84
C LEU A 62 10.73 -8.01 4.00
N PRO A 63 11.55 -8.54 4.95
CA PRO A 63 11.89 -7.78 6.17
C PRO A 63 12.60 -6.44 5.92
N ASP A 64 13.24 -6.29 4.77
CA ASP A 64 13.94 -5.07 4.36
C ASP A 64 13.20 -4.30 3.26
N VAL A 65 11.90 -4.50 3.11
CA VAL A 65 11.14 -3.88 2.02
C VAL A 65 11.26 -2.36 2.06
N HIS A 66 11.46 -1.78 0.87
CA HIS A 66 11.54 -0.34 0.69
C HIS A 66 10.80 0.06 -0.59
N TYR A 67 10.01 1.13 -0.49
CA TYR A 67 9.28 1.71 -1.63
C TYR A 67 10.03 2.96 -2.04
N GLY A 68 10.79 2.89 -3.14
CA GLY A 68 11.63 3.96 -3.63
C GLY A 68 11.09 4.62 -4.89
N ASN A 69 11.70 5.74 -5.28
CA ASN A 69 11.34 6.50 -6.48
C ASN A 69 9.84 6.82 -6.53
N ASP A 70 9.25 7.14 -5.38
CA ASP A 70 7.81 7.34 -5.28
C ASP A 70 7.35 8.61 -6.00
N GLU A 71 6.28 8.45 -6.76
CA GLU A 71 5.57 9.53 -7.44
C GLU A 71 4.11 9.46 -7.04
N HIS A 72 3.48 10.62 -6.85
CA HIS A 72 2.11 10.70 -6.37
C HIS A 72 1.26 11.52 -7.33
N PHE A 73 0.12 10.96 -7.70
CA PHE A 73 -0.84 11.57 -8.62
C PHE A 73 -2.18 11.70 -7.90
N VAL A 74 -2.81 12.86 -8.01
CA VAL A 74 -3.98 13.18 -7.20
C VAL A 74 -5.12 13.69 -8.07
N ASP A 75 -6.33 13.19 -7.79
CA ASP A 75 -7.58 13.73 -8.32
C ASP A 75 -8.42 14.17 -7.11
N GLU A 76 -8.36 15.45 -6.76
CA GLU A 76 -9.06 16.00 -5.61
C GLU A 76 -10.59 15.85 -5.76
N ALA A 77 -11.12 16.07 -6.96
CA ALA A 77 -12.57 16.01 -7.21
C ALA A 77 -13.12 14.61 -6.97
N ALA A 78 -12.33 13.58 -7.27
CA ALA A 78 -12.73 12.18 -7.09
C ALA A 78 -12.29 11.61 -5.73
N ASN A 79 -11.62 12.39 -4.89
CA ASN A 79 -11.04 11.92 -3.63
C ASN A 79 -10.17 10.68 -3.81
N THR A 80 -9.35 10.69 -4.86
CA THR A 80 -8.46 9.57 -5.16
C THR A 80 -7.03 10.03 -5.32
N GLY A 81 -6.11 9.08 -5.14
CA GLY A 81 -4.71 9.32 -5.40
C GLY A 81 -4.00 8.02 -5.72
N ILE A 82 -2.89 8.14 -6.45
CA ILE A 82 -2.06 7.00 -6.84
C ILE A 82 -0.65 7.26 -6.36
N SER A 83 -0.06 6.27 -5.70
CA SER A 83 1.37 6.28 -5.38
C SER A 83 2.04 5.22 -6.24
N LYS A 84 2.93 5.66 -7.12
CA LYS A 84 3.75 4.77 -7.97
C LYS A 84 5.13 4.67 -7.36
N TRP A 85 5.70 3.48 -7.34
CA TRP A 85 6.97 3.23 -6.65
C TRP A 85 7.72 2.06 -7.28
N THR A 86 8.99 1.94 -6.92
CA THR A 86 9.78 0.74 -7.14
C THR A 86 9.99 0.08 -5.79
N LEU A 87 9.45 -1.12 -5.62
CA LEU A 87 9.64 -1.90 -4.41
C LEU A 87 10.93 -2.70 -4.53
N THR A 88 11.75 -2.65 -3.48
CA THR A 88 12.92 -3.52 -3.35
C THR A 88 12.86 -4.25 -2.03
N GLY A 89 13.45 -5.44 -1.99
CA GLY A 89 13.51 -6.22 -0.78
C GLY A 89 14.17 -7.56 -1.01
N THR A 90 14.38 -8.28 0.08
CA THR A 90 15.00 -9.60 0.06
C THR A 90 14.10 -10.56 0.81
N THR A 91 13.76 -11.69 0.18
CA THR A 91 12.95 -12.73 0.83
C THR A 91 13.74 -13.39 1.96
N ARG A 92 13.02 -14.12 2.81
CA ARG A 92 13.67 -14.85 3.92
C ARG A 92 14.64 -15.93 3.42
N GLU A 93 14.44 -16.40 2.18
CA GLU A 93 15.34 -17.36 1.53
C GLU A 93 16.51 -16.68 0.82
N GLY A 94 16.60 -15.34 0.88
CA GLY A 94 17.69 -14.57 0.32
C GLY A 94 17.52 -14.15 -1.13
N ALA A 95 16.32 -14.34 -1.72
CA ALA A 95 16.06 -13.92 -3.09
C ALA A 95 15.77 -12.42 -3.15
N ARG A 96 16.43 -11.71 -4.05
CA ARG A 96 16.21 -10.28 -4.26
C ARG A 96 14.93 -10.06 -5.06
N ARG A 97 14.14 -9.11 -4.62
CA ARG A 97 12.94 -8.64 -5.35
C ARG A 97 13.11 -7.18 -5.72
N GLU A 98 12.77 -6.87 -6.96
CA GLU A 98 12.69 -5.50 -7.44
C GLU A 98 11.55 -5.43 -8.43
N VAL A 99 10.50 -4.67 -8.11
CA VAL A 99 9.28 -4.63 -8.91
C VAL A 99 8.68 -3.23 -8.87
N GLN A 100 8.23 -2.75 -10.02
CA GLN A 100 7.46 -1.51 -10.10
C GLN A 100 5.98 -1.80 -9.92
N GLY A 101 5.30 -0.90 -9.23
CA GLY A 101 3.87 -1.02 -9.02
C GLY A 101 3.27 0.30 -8.59
N CYS A 102 2.01 0.25 -8.25
CA CYS A 102 1.31 1.41 -7.73
C CYS A 102 0.18 0.98 -6.80
N ASP A 103 -0.18 1.91 -5.92
CA ASP A 103 -1.33 1.77 -5.06
C ASP A 103 -2.36 2.81 -5.46
N PHE A 104 -3.58 2.38 -5.71
CA PHE A 104 -4.70 3.26 -6.00
C PHE A 104 -5.47 3.46 -4.69
N TYR A 105 -5.48 4.70 -4.18
CA TYR A 105 -6.11 5.03 -2.91
C TYR A 105 -7.41 5.80 -3.13
N THR A 106 -8.44 5.44 -2.38
CA THR A 106 -9.68 6.20 -2.28
C THR A 106 -9.80 6.75 -0.87
N PHE A 107 -10.24 8.00 -0.76
CA PHE A 107 -10.34 8.71 0.53
C PHE A 107 -11.79 9.10 0.84
N ARG A 108 -12.11 9.16 2.13
CA ARG A 108 -13.34 9.73 2.65
C ARG A 108 -13.03 10.40 3.99
N ASN A 109 -13.39 11.68 4.12
CA ASN A 109 -13.13 12.46 5.33
C ASN A 109 -11.67 12.38 5.79
N GLY A 110 -10.75 12.44 4.83
CA GLY A 110 -9.33 12.43 5.12
C GLY A 110 -8.73 11.07 5.44
N LYS A 111 -9.50 10.00 5.36
CA LYS A 111 -9.02 8.64 5.63
C LYS A 111 -9.09 7.77 4.39
N VAL A 112 -8.16 6.83 4.28
CA VAL A 112 -8.15 5.83 3.21
C VAL A 112 -9.27 4.84 3.44
N THR A 113 -10.19 4.74 2.48
CA THR A 113 -11.26 3.74 2.50
C THR A 113 -10.90 2.51 1.68
N ARG A 114 -10.00 2.66 0.71
CA ARG A 114 -9.56 1.55 -0.14
C ARG A 114 -8.12 1.77 -0.57
N LYS A 115 -7.33 0.71 -0.47
CA LYS A 115 -5.98 0.62 -1.04
C LYS A 115 -5.99 -0.54 -2.02
N ASP A 116 -5.84 -0.24 -3.31
CA ASP A 116 -5.87 -1.24 -4.37
C ASP A 116 -4.47 -1.28 -5.00
N SER A 117 -3.77 -2.40 -4.81
CA SER A 117 -2.36 -2.54 -5.19
C SER A 117 -2.21 -3.26 -6.51
N TYR A 118 -1.38 -2.72 -7.37
CA TYR A 118 -1.04 -3.28 -8.68
C TYR A 118 0.48 -3.42 -8.78
N TRP A 119 0.94 -4.59 -9.20
CA TRP A 119 2.36 -4.85 -9.38
C TRP A 119 2.62 -5.32 -10.80
N LYS A 120 3.75 -4.93 -11.36
CA LYS A 120 4.21 -5.58 -12.57
C LYS A 120 4.62 -7.01 -12.25
N MET A 121 4.46 -7.90 -13.23
CA MET A 121 4.95 -9.27 -13.11
C MET A 121 6.37 -9.31 -13.63
N VAL A 122 7.28 -9.83 -12.82
CA VAL A 122 8.70 -9.96 -13.15
C VAL A 122 9.04 -11.43 -13.29
N ASP A 123 9.46 -11.83 -14.49
CA ASP A 123 9.82 -13.21 -14.79
C ASP A 123 11.25 -13.54 -14.39
#